data_febb8844dafc79949dec4f190436f872
#
_entry.id   febb8844dafc79949dec4f190436f872
#
_cell.length_a   1.000
_cell.length_b   1.000
_cell.length_c   1.000
_cell.angle_alpha   90.00
_cell.angle_beta   90.00
_cell.angle_gamma   90.00
#
_symmetry.space_group_name_H-M   'P 1'
#
loop_
_entity.id
_entity.type
_entity.pdbx_description
1 polymer ?
#
loop_
_entity_poly.entity_id
_entity_poly.type
_entity_poly.pdbx_seq_one_letter_code
_entity_poly.pdbx_strand_id
1 'polypeptide(L)'
;MPSEHEREARQVPPPRWNPNRTSGEDRGVIPREGRLLQLYLVRHGQTAWSLSGQHTGRTDIPMTECGEEEARALAPRLGALTFTRVLTSPRQRAWRTCELAGLGAAAEMEPDLAEWDYGDYEGRRTVDIQAERPDWNVFRDGCPGGETPAQVSERADRVIVRLMALHGNV
;
A
#
# COMPACT_ATOMS: atom_id res chain seq x y z
N MET A 1 37.03 10.10 -24.55
CA MET A 1 37.33 8.91 -23.77
C MET A 1 37.00 9.21 -22.32
N PRO A 2 35.89 8.76 -21.74
CA PRO A 2 35.64 8.92 -20.30
C PRO A 2 36.50 7.94 -19.53
N SER A 3 37.03 8.38 -18.40
CA SER A 3 37.99 7.66 -17.57
C SER A 3 37.37 6.46 -16.86
N GLU A 4 38.19 5.41 -16.64
CA GLU A 4 37.80 4.15 -16.02
C GLU A 4 37.30 4.22 -14.56
N HIS A 5 37.19 5.42 -13.98
CA HIS A 5 36.77 5.63 -12.58
C HIS A 5 35.26 5.80 -12.37
N GLU A 6 34.44 5.77 -13.43
CA GLU A 6 32.98 5.95 -13.32
C GLU A 6 32.15 4.65 -13.38
N ARG A 7 32.78 3.47 -13.31
CA ARG A 7 32.07 2.18 -13.50
C ARG A 7 31.91 1.31 -12.25
N GLU A 8 32.10 1.82 -11.06
CA GLU A 8 31.80 1.06 -9.83
C GLU A 8 30.73 1.71 -8.96
N ALA A 9 29.57 1.99 -9.52
CA ALA A 9 28.36 2.06 -8.71
C ALA A 9 28.00 0.61 -8.30
N ARG A 10 28.49 0.17 -7.13
CA ARG A 10 28.14 -1.11 -6.54
C ARG A 10 26.64 -1.17 -6.37
N GLN A 11 25.99 -1.98 -7.20
CA GLN A 11 24.61 -2.41 -6.97
C GLN A 11 24.60 -3.22 -5.67
N VAL A 12 24.17 -2.57 -4.59
CA VAL A 12 23.85 -3.27 -3.35
C VAL A 12 22.55 -4.03 -3.63
N PRO A 13 22.55 -5.38 -3.61
CA PRO A 13 21.31 -6.12 -3.79
C PRO A 13 20.37 -5.79 -2.65
N PRO A 14 19.04 -5.74 -2.90
CA PRO A 14 18.07 -5.50 -1.84
C PRO A 14 18.20 -6.57 -0.76
N PRO A 15 18.00 -6.23 0.52
CA PRO A 15 18.09 -7.18 1.61
C PRO A 15 17.10 -8.33 1.39
N ARG A 16 17.60 -9.56 1.35
CA ARG A 16 16.75 -10.74 1.28
C ARG A 16 15.92 -10.84 2.55
N TRP A 17 14.62 -10.86 2.39
CA TRP A 17 13.70 -11.11 3.51
C TRP A 17 13.99 -12.48 4.13
N ASN A 18 14.26 -12.52 5.44
CA ASN A 18 14.49 -13.75 6.19
C ASN A 18 13.36 -13.92 7.23
N PRO A 19 12.45 -14.89 7.05
CA PRO A 19 11.34 -15.12 7.96
C PRO A 19 11.74 -15.59 9.36
N ASN A 20 13.01 -16.04 9.53
CA ASN A 20 13.52 -16.59 10.79
C ASN A 20 14.40 -15.63 11.57
N ARG A 21 14.47 -14.36 11.21
CA ARG A 21 15.20 -13.37 12.01
C ARG A 21 14.40 -13.03 13.25
N THR A 22 14.58 -13.81 14.31
CA THR A 22 14.14 -13.44 15.66
C THR A 22 14.97 -12.25 16.12
N SER A 23 14.32 -11.10 16.29
CA SER A 23 14.91 -9.89 16.88
C SER A 23 15.10 -10.08 18.39
N GLY A 24 16.17 -10.75 18.74
CA GLY A 24 16.52 -11.01 20.12
C GLY A 24 18.02 -10.88 20.33
N GLU A 25 18.57 -9.65 20.28
CA GLU A 25 19.82 -9.26 20.89
C GLU A 25 20.20 -7.85 20.41
N ASP A 26 19.49 -6.86 20.93
CA ASP A 26 20.06 -5.54 21.24
C ASP A 26 19.08 -4.78 22.16
N ARG A 27 19.08 -5.14 23.45
CA ARG A 27 18.31 -4.38 24.44
C ARG A 27 19.16 -3.22 24.97
N GLY A 28 19.41 -2.26 24.10
CA GLY A 28 19.68 -0.91 24.54
C GLY A 28 18.38 -0.35 25.13
N VAL A 29 18.42 -0.01 26.43
CA VAL A 29 17.30 0.64 27.15
C VAL A 29 17.03 1.98 26.46
N ILE A 30 16.04 2.01 25.58
CA ILE A 30 15.49 3.24 25.02
C ILE A 30 14.60 3.85 26.12
N PRO A 31 14.74 5.12 26.47
CA PRO A 31 13.87 5.78 27.44
C PRO A 31 12.41 5.69 27.00
N ARG A 32 11.50 5.43 27.92
CA ARG A 32 10.06 5.23 27.70
C ARG A 32 9.28 6.51 27.36
N GLU A 33 9.94 7.56 26.91
CA GLU A 33 9.30 8.82 26.52
C GLU A 33 9.43 8.99 25.01
N GLY A 34 8.31 8.75 24.30
CA GLY A 34 8.18 8.87 22.84
C GLY A 34 8.04 7.54 22.12
N ARG A 35 6.87 6.91 22.25
CA ARG A 35 6.57 5.74 21.43
C ARG A 35 6.52 6.20 19.96
N LEU A 36 7.52 5.80 19.19
CA LEU A 36 7.60 6.12 17.76
C LEU A 36 6.34 5.61 17.05
N LEU A 37 5.90 6.34 16.06
CA LEU A 37 4.84 5.88 15.15
C LEU A 37 5.34 4.63 14.40
N GLN A 38 4.55 3.56 14.45
CA GLN A 38 4.74 2.38 13.61
C GLN A 38 3.56 2.27 12.65
N LEU A 39 3.85 2.37 11.36
CA LEU A 39 2.85 2.29 10.30
C LEU A 39 2.81 0.88 9.71
N TYR A 40 1.62 0.27 9.71
CA TYR A 40 1.34 -1.01 9.09
C TYR A 40 0.52 -0.78 7.82
N LEU A 41 1.09 -1.12 6.67
CA LEU A 41 0.43 -1.01 5.38
C LEU A 41 -0.09 -2.39 4.97
N VAL A 42 -1.40 -2.47 4.74
CA VAL A 42 -2.08 -3.69 4.29
C VAL A 42 -2.76 -3.41 2.96
N ARG A 43 -2.43 -4.19 1.94
CA ARG A 43 -3.15 -4.18 0.67
C ARG A 43 -4.34 -5.12 0.77
N HIS A 44 -5.43 -4.78 0.07
CA HIS A 44 -6.59 -5.66 -0.05
C HIS A 44 -6.23 -7.01 -0.67
N GLY A 45 -6.99 -8.06 -0.31
CA GLY A 45 -6.87 -9.40 -0.90
C GLY A 45 -7.18 -9.42 -2.40
N GLN A 46 -6.96 -10.56 -3.03
CA GLN A 46 -7.12 -10.75 -4.46
C GLN A 46 -8.53 -10.34 -4.94
N THR A 47 -8.59 -9.68 -6.10
CA THR A 47 -9.81 -9.39 -6.87
C THR A 47 -9.67 -9.96 -8.27
N ALA A 48 -10.78 -10.09 -9.03
CA ALA A 48 -10.72 -10.53 -10.42
C ALA A 48 -9.79 -9.66 -11.28
N TRP A 49 -9.77 -8.35 -11.04
CA TRP A 49 -8.92 -7.44 -11.80
C TRP A 49 -7.46 -7.42 -11.32
N SER A 50 -7.19 -7.64 -10.03
CA SER A 50 -5.80 -7.82 -9.59
C SER A 50 -5.19 -9.10 -10.15
N LEU A 51 -5.99 -10.15 -10.34
CA LEU A 51 -5.56 -11.40 -10.95
C LEU A 51 -5.27 -11.25 -12.45
N SER A 52 -6.11 -10.51 -13.18
CA SER A 52 -5.94 -10.26 -14.62
C SER A 52 -4.95 -9.14 -14.95
N GLY A 53 -4.50 -8.35 -13.93
CA GLY A 53 -3.60 -7.23 -14.11
C GLY A 53 -4.26 -5.95 -14.60
N GLN A 54 -5.59 -5.83 -14.44
CA GLN A 54 -6.36 -4.64 -14.81
C GLN A 54 -6.28 -3.57 -13.71
N HIS A 55 -6.15 -2.32 -14.13
CA HIS A 55 -6.20 -1.18 -13.21
C HIS A 55 -7.56 -1.05 -12.55
N THR A 56 -7.56 -0.92 -11.23
CA THR A 56 -8.79 -0.90 -10.41
C THR A 56 -8.72 0.27 -9.43
N GLY A 57 -9.23 1.41 -9.79
CA GLY A 57 -9.30 2.59 -8.93
C GLY A 57 -10.69 2.79 -8.35
N ARG A 58 -11.52 3.55 -9.07
CA ARG A 58 -12.90 3.89 -8.66
C ARG A 58 -13.88 2.75 -8.82
N THR A 59 -13.64 1.85 -9.76
CA THR A 59 -14.50 0.68 -9.95
C THR A 59 -14.47 -0.19 -8.70
N ASP A 60 -15.62 -0.36 -8.07
CA ASP A 60 -15.70 -0.98 -6.76
C ASP A 60 -16.06 -2.45 -6.86
N ILE A 61 -15.09 -3.27 -7.28
CA ILE A 61 -15.24 -4.73 -7.38
C ILE A 61 -14.91 -5.43 -6.06
N PRO A 62 -15.58 -6.56 -5.78
CA PRO A 62 -15.32 -7.36 -4.57
C PRO A 62 -14.02 -8.14 -4.68
N MET A 63 -13.56 -8.65 -3.55
CA MET A 63 -12.52 -9.69 -3.52
C MET A 63 -13.06 -11.01 -4.06
N THR A 64 -12.14 -11.87 -4.52
CA THR A 64 -12.41 -13.28 -4.77
C THR A 64 -12.46 -14.04 -3.45
N GLU A 65 -12.94 -15.28 -3.48
CA GLU A 65 -12.90 -16.16 -2.31
C GLU A 65 -11.46 -16.33 -1.77
N CYS A 66 -10.49 -16.53 -2.67
CA CYS A 66 -9.08 -16.57 -2.33
C CYS A 66 -8.61 -15.27 -1.65
N GLY A 67 -9.03 -14.11 -2.16
CA GLY A 67 -8.72 -12.82 -1.55
C GLY A 67 -9.31 -12.65 -0.14
N GLU A 68 -10.49 -13.21 0.12
CA GLU A 68 -11.07 -13.24 1.47
C GLU A 68 -10.27 -14.17 2.41
N GLU A 69 -9.79 -15.31 1.92
CA GLU A 69 -8.94 -16.21 2.70
C GLU A 69 -7.60 -15.55 3.04
N GLU A 70 -6.97 -14.88 2.07
CA GLU A 70 -5.77 -14.06 2.30
C GLU A 70 -5.98 -13.02 3.40
N ALA A 71 -7.11 -12.32 3.37
CA ALA A 71 -7.45 -11.33 4.38
C ALA A 71 -7.65 -11.96 5.77
N ARG A 72 -8.35 -13.08 5.87
CA ARG A 72 -8.52 -13.82 7.14
C ARG A 72 -7.20 -14.30 7.71
N ALA A 73 -6.24 -14.68 6.87
CA ALA A 73 -4.92 -15.14 7.29
C ALA A 73 -4.08 -14.04 7.97
N LEU A 74 -4.44 -12.75 7.82
CA LEU A 74 -3.79 -11.64 8.52
C LEU A 74 -4.25 -11.51 9.98
N ALA A 75 -5.45 -11.97 10.33
CA ALA A 75 -6.07 -11.74 11.63
C ALA A 75 -5.19 -12.17 12.83
N PRO A 76 -4.52 -13.34 12.85
CA PRO A 76 -3.67 -13.72 13.98
C PRO A 76 -2.48 -12.78 14.18
N ARG A 77 -1.90 -12.25 13.10
CA ARG A 77 -0.74 -11.34 13.15
C ARG A 77 -1.14 -9.95 13.62
N LEU A 78 -2.24 -9.43 13.07
CA LEU A 78 -2.71 -8.09 13.41
C LEU A 78 -3.39 -8.06 14.77
N GLY A 79 -4.12 -9.12 15.16
CA GLY A 79 -4.74 -9.26 16.48
C GLY A 79 -3.76 -9.35 17.66
N ALA A 80 -2.48 -9.67 17.40
CA ALA A 80 -1.42 -9.60 18.40
C ALA A 80 -0.93 -8.17 18.70
N LEU A 81 -1.38 -7.18 17.93
CA LEU A 81 -0.98 -5.79 18.02
C LEU A 81 -2.12 -4.95 18.60
N THR A 82 -1.75 -3.86 19.31
CA THR A 82 -2.72 -2.84 19.72
C THR A 82 -2.54 -1.64 18.82
N PHE A 83 -3.57 -1.28 18.07
CA PHE A 83 -3.57 -0.12 17.19
C PHE A 83 -4.18 1.10 17.88
N THR A 84 -3.56 2.27 17.70
CA THR A 84 -4.09 3.56 18.14
C THR A 84 -5.14 4.07 17.13
N ARG A 85 -4.92 3.76 15.86
CA ARG A 85 -5.81 4.06 14.75
C ARG A 85 -5.78 2.93 13.73
N VAL A 86 -6.92 2.70 13.10
CA VAL A 86 -7.06 1.82 11.94
C VAL A 86 -7.78 2.61 10.86
N LEU A 87 -7.10 2.85 9.75
CA LEU A 87 -7.65 3.60 8.62
C LEU A 87 -7.86 2.67 7.44
N THR A 88 -8.96 2.84 6.72
CA THR A 88 -9.25 2.04 5.53
C THR A 88 -9.76 2.91 4.37
N SER A 89 -9.43 2.51 3.17
CA SER A 89 -9.99 3.08 1.94
C SER A 89 -11.51 2.89 1.88
N PRO A 90 -12.26 3.80 1.23
CA PRO A 90 -13.70 3.67 1.05
C PRO A 90 -14.13 2.53 0.11
N ARG A 91 -13.17 1.84 -0.55
CA ARG A 91 -13.47 0.76 -1.49
C ARG A 91 -13.85 -0.52 -0.75
N GLN A 92 -14.91 -1.23 -1.24
CA GLN A 92 -15.40 -2.44 -0.58
C GLN A 92 -14.31 -3.50 -0.38
N ARG A 93 -13.40 -3.67 -1.33
CA ARG A 93 -12.29 -4.63 -1.23
C ARG A 93 -11.34 -4.33 -0.07
N ALA A 94 -11.06 -3.06 0.19
CA ALA A 94 -10.21 -2.64 1.31
C ALA A 94 -10.96 -2.76 2.65
N TRP A 95 -12.21 -2.27 2.68
CA TRP A 95 -13.07 -2.39 3.86
C TRP A 95 -13.24 -3.86 4.27
N ARG A 96 -13.59 -4.72 3.31
CA ARG A 96 -13.79 -6.15 3.56
C ARG A 96 -12.50 -6.85 4.02
N THR A 97 -11.34 -6.44 3.48
CA THR A 97 -10.03 -6.92 3.99
C THR A 97 -9.85 -6.55 5.46
N CYS A 98 -10.15 -5.31 5.84
CA CYS A 98 -10.05 -4.83 7.20
C CYS A 98 -10.97 -5.61 8.16
N GLU A 99 -12.23 -5.87 7.76
CA GLU A 99 -13.16 -6.69 8.54
C GLU A 99 -12.63 -8.10 8.78
N LEU A 100 -12.22 -8.78 7.70
CA LEU A 100 -11.74 -10.16 7.75
C LEU A 100 -10.42 -10.31 8.52
N ALA A 101 -9.59 -9.27 8.49
CA ALA A 101 -8.38 -9.17 9.30
C ALA A 101 -8.66 -8.91 10.80
N GLY A 102 -9.94 -8.80 11.20
CA GLY A 102 -10.35 -8.62 12.60
C GLY A 102 -10.27 -7.18 13.11
N LEU A 103 -10.10 -6.18 12.22
CA LEU A 103 -9.92 -4.77 12.58
C LEU A 103 -11.15 -3.91 12.24
N GLY A 104 -12.20 -4.46 11.62
CA GLY A 104 -13.34 -3.71 11.12
C GLY A 104 -14.07 -2.86 12.19
N ALA A 105 -14.17 -3.34 13.43
CA ALA A 105 -14.83 -2.61 14.52
C ALA A 105 -14.08 -1.32 14.94
N ALA A 106 -12.78 -1.24 14.67
CA ALA A 106 -11.93 -0.08 14.98
C ALA A 106 -11.62 0.78 13.75
N ALA A 107 -12.09 0.36 12.56
CA ALA A 107 -11.74 0.99 11.31
C ALA A 107 -12.47 2.31 11.09
N GLU A 108 -11.71 3.32 10.68
CA GLU A 108 -12.20 4.61 10.23
C GLU A 108 -11.99 4.73 8.71
N MET A 109 -13.04 5.16 8.00
CA MET A 109 -12.92 5.39 6.55
C MET A 109 -12.13 6.66 6.29
N GLU A 110 -11.08 6.52 5.46
CA GLU A 110 -10.22 7.61 5.05
C GLU A 110 -10.27 7.77 3.53
N PRO A 111 -10.99 8.76 3.01
CA PRO A 111 -11.15 8.96 1.57
C PRO A 111 -9.83 9.15 0.82
N ASP A 112 -8.83 9.79 1.44
CA ASP A 112 -7.52 10.03 0.84
C ASP A 112 -6.69 8.74 0.67
N LEU A 113 -7.12 7.59 1.25
CA LEU A 113 -6.57 6.26 1.02
C LEU A 113 -7.21 5.54 -0.18
N ALA A 114 -8.08 6.20 -0.93
CA ALA A 114 -8.59 5.60 -2.17
C ALA A 114 -7.44 5.25 -3.11
N GLU A 115 -7.62 4.18 -3.90
CA GLU A 115 -6.70 3.84 -4.98
C GLU A 115 -6.68 4.96 -6.03
N TRP A 116 -5.66 5.01 -6.86
CA TRP A 116 -5.53 5.93 -7.98
C TRP A 116 -6.79 5.90 -8.85
N ASP A 117 -7.35 7.05 -9.16
CA ASP A 117 -8.41 7.15 -10.15
C ASP A 117 -7.80 6.99 -11.55
N TYR A 118 -8.00 5.81 -12.15
CA TYR A 118 -7.44 5.52 -13.46
C TYR A 118 -8.24 6.10 -14.62
N GLY A 119 -9.38 6.76 -14.37
CA GLY A 119 -10.19 7.41 -15.40
C GLY A 119 -10.49 6.49 -16.57
N ASP A 120 -10.12 6.90 -17.80
CA ASP A 120 -10.36 6.12 -19.02
C ASP A 120 -9.55 4.81 -19.08
N TYR A 121 -8.62 4.61 -18.14
CA TYR A 121 -7.82 3.40 -18.05
C TYR A 121 -8.31 2.39 -17.00
N GLU A 122 -9.45 2.68 -16.35
CA GLU A 122 -10.13 1.69 -15.49
C GLU A 122 -10.41 0.40 -16.27
N GLY A 123 -10.05 -0.74 -15.68
CA GLY A 123 -10.24 -2.06 -16.28
C GLY A 123 -9.28 -2.41 -17.41
N ARG A 124 -8.37 -1.53 -17.81
CA ARG A 124 -7.32 -1.81 -18.80
C ARG A 124 -6.06 -2.33 -18.13
N ARG A 125 -5.28 -3.15 -18.82
CA ARG A 125 -3.96 -3.59 -18.35
C ARG A 125 -2.88 -2.63 -18.85
N THR A 126 -1.77 -2.53 -18.13
CA THR A 126 -0.62 -1.72 -18.54
C THR A 126 -0.18 -2.05 -19.97
N VAL A 127 -0.13 -3.35 -20.34
CA VAL A 127 0.31 -3.78 -21.67
C VAL A 127 -0.63 -3.31 -22.79
N ASP A 128 -1.93 -3.24 -22.51
CA ASP A 128 -2.93 -2.79 -23.48
C ASP A 128 -2.85 -1.26 -23.69
N ILE A 129 -2.57 -0.52 -22.63
CA ILE A 129 -2.34 0.94 -22.70
C ILE A 129 -1.03 1.23 -23.43
N GLN A 130 0.03 0.51 -23.13
CA GLN A 130 1.34 0.69 -23.76
C GLN A 130 1.37 0.27 -25.23
N ALA A 131 0.45 -0.59 -25.68
CA ALA A 131 0.28 -0.86 -27.11
C ALA A 131 -0.14 0.39 -27.91
N GLU A 132 -0.88 1.31 -27.27
CA GLU A 132 -1.32 2.58 -27.85
C GLU A 132 -0.37 3.75 -27.50
N ARG A 133 0.26 3.68 -26.31
CA ARG A 133 1.16 4.70 -25.75
C ARG A 133 2.39 4.01 -25.14
N PRO A 134 3.39 3.66 -25.96
CA PRO A 134 4.52 2.79 -25.54
C PRO A 134 5.28 3.25 -24.29
N ASP A 135 5.42 4.55 -24.09
CA ASP A 135 6.15 5.13 -22.97
C ASP A 135 5.27 5.47 -21.77
N TRP A 136 3.99 5.13 -21.80
CA TRP A 136 3.09 5.49 -20.70
C TRP A 136 3.50 4.84 -19.38
N ASN A 137 3.52 5.69 -18.33
CA ASN A 137 3.76 5.27 -16.94
C ASN A 137 2.86 6.10 -16.02
N VAL A 138 2.06 5.43 -15.19
CA VAL A 138 1.09 6.09 -14.31
C VAL A 138 1.71 7.13 -13.39
N PHE A 139 2.90 6.87 -12.86
CA PHE A 139 3.60 7.78 -11.93
C PHE A 139 4.17 9.04 -12.59
N ARG A 140 4.27 9.06 -13.91
CA ARG A 140 4.74 10.22 -14.68
C ARG A 140 3.60 10.93 -15.40
N ASP A 141 2.71 10.17 -16.01
CA ASP A 141 1.74 10.67 -16.99
C ASP A 141 0.33 10.81 -16.43
N GLY A 142 0.03 10.10 -15.32
CA GLY A 142 -1.32 9.99 -14.82
C GLY A 142 -2.26 9.26 -15.76
N CYS A 143 -3.55 9.50 -15.61
CA CYS A 143 -4.59 8.82 -16.38
C CYS A 143 -5.56 9.83 -16.99
N PRO A 144 -5.91 9.72 -18.28
CA PRO A 144 -6.93 10.58 -18.91
C PRO A 144 -8.27 10.43 -18.19
N GLY A 145 -8.89 11.56 -17.85
CA GLY A 145 -10.14 11.58 -17.09
C GLY A 145 -10.03 11.12 -15.63
N GLY A 146 -8.83 10.78 -15.17
CA GLY A 146 -8.54 10.34 -13.81
C GLY A 146 -7.58 11.28 -13.08
N GLU A 147 -6.88 10.77 -12.06
CA GLU A 147 -5.93 11.55 -11.27
C GLU A 147 -4.58 11.71 -11.96
N THR A 148 -3.98 12.87 -11.75
CA THR A 148 -2.56 13.11 -12.03
C THR A 148 -1.67 12.65 -10.88
N PRO A 149 -0.35 12.43 -11.10
CA PRO A 149 0.59 12.11 -10.03
C PRO A 149 0.60 13.16 -8.91
N ALA A 150 0.45 14.44 -9.25
CA ALA A 150 0.42 15.53 -8.27
C ALA A 150 -0.81 15.44 -7.35
N GLN A 151 -1.99 15.12 -7.89
CA GLN A 151 -3.20 14.97 -7.09
C GLN A 151 -3.12 13.79 -6.12
N VAL A 152 -2.56 12.66 -6.58
CA VAL A 152 -2.33 11.50 -5.70
C VAL A 152 -1.31 11.82 -4.61
N SER A 153 -0.21 12.49 -4.96
CA SER A 153 0.79 12.93 -3.98
C SER A 153 0.17 13.87 -2.93
N GLU A 154 -0.63 14.84 -3.35
CA GLU A 154 -1.27 15.80 -2.45
C GLU A 154 -2.18 15.11 -1.42
N ARG A 155 -3.03 14.16 -1.85
CA ARG A 155 -3.89 13.45 -0.90
C ARG A 155 -3.12 12.49 0.01
N ALA A 156 -2.05 11.85 -0.51
CA ALA A 156 -1.16 11.02 0.30
C ALA A 156 -0.44 11.85 1.37
N ASP A 157 0.03 13.05 1.03
CA ASP A 157 0.67 13.97 1.97
C ASP A 157 -0.30 14.41 3.09
N ARG A 158 -1.59 14.64 2.78
CA ARG A 158 -2.59 14.92 3.81
C ARG A 158 -2.74 13.79 4.82
N VAL A 159 -2.73 12.53 4.36
CA VAL A 159 -2.74 11.36 5.24
C VAL A 159 -1.47 11.32 6.09
N ILE A 160 -0.29 11.46 5.47
CA ILE A 160 1.01 11.43 6.15
C ILE A 160 1.06 12.49 7.26
N VAL A 161 0.68 13.73 6.97
CA VAL A 161 0.67 14.81 7.96
C VAL A 161 -0.23 14.47 9.17
N ARG A 162 -1.40 13.88 8.93
CA ARG A 162 -2.29 13.43 10.02
C ARG A 162 -1.66 12.30 10.83
N LEU A 163 -1.00 11.35 10.19
CA LEU A 163 -0.34 10.23 10.85
C LEU A 163 0.85 10.67 11.69
N MET A 164 1.64 11.64 11.22
CA MET A 164 2.80 12.15 11.95
C MET A 164 2.45 12.79 13.30
N ALA A 165 1.19 13.16 13.52
CA ALA A 165 0.70 13.65 14.81
C ALA A 165 0.35 12.52 15.81
N LEU A 166 0.44 11.26 15.38
CA LEU A 166 0.06 10.09 16.17
C LEU A 166 1.27 9.38 16.76
N HIS A 167 1.03 8.55 17.76
CA HIS A 167 2.03 7.69 18.40
C HIS A 167 1.49 6.26 18.50
N GLY A 168 2.39 5.26 18.48
CA GLY A 168 2.03 3.85 18.56
C GLY A 168 1.79 3.23 17.18
N ASN A 169 1.01 2.15 17.11
CA ASN A 169 0.74 1.44 15.85
C ASN A 169 -0.47 2.05 15.13
N VAL A 170 -0.34 2.26 13.83
CA VAL A 170 -1.40 2.72 12.93
C VAL A 170 -1.42 1.84 11.69
#